data_293f511bc03c6a72c8f731c198f1c599
#
_entry.id   293f511bc03c6a72c8f731c198f1c599
#
_cell.length_a   1.000
_cell.length_b   1.000
_cell.length_c   1.000
_cell.angle_alpha   90.00
_cell.angle_beta   90.00
_cell.angle_gamma   90.00
#
_symmetry.space_group_name_H-M   'P 1'
#
loop_
_entity.id
_entity.type
_entity.pdbx_description
1 polymer ?
#
loop_
_entity_poly.entity_id
_entity_poly.type
_entity_poly.pdbx_seq_one_letter_code
_entity_poly.pdbx_strand_id
1 'polypeptide(L)'
;MIAEFRDYLKTLNIATNYYIGKIENSKEETVGIYADASTRRVEAVGKESSYGTFGVRILIHWNKNAKETEVKARTIFDNIRYIKDLDLTTEYIYYIDWDYDEPIFIGTDTNGVYEYVITGTIYHKKG
;
A
#
# COMPACT_ATOMS: atom_id res chain seq x y z
N MET A 1 -10.14 3.38 -7.31
CA MET A 1 -8.94 2.53 -7.12
C MET A 1 -8.62 2.26 -5.66
N ILE A 2 -8.48 3.30 -4.85
CA ILE A 2 -7.96 3.13 -3.49
C ILE A 2 -8.89 2.31 -2.59
N ALA A 3 -10.21 2.52 -2.70
CA ALA A 3 -11.16 1.79 -1.86
C ALA A 3 -11.19 0.29 -2.19
N GLU A 4 -11.15 -0.04 -3.48
CA GLU A 4 -11.14 -1.45 -3.88
C GLU A 4 -9.83 -2.12 -3.52
N PHE A 5 -8.72 -1.39 -3.62
CA PHE A 5 -7.42 -1.92 -3.23
C PHE A 5 -7.39 -2.18 -1.72
N ARG A 6 -7.92 -1.24 -0.92
CA ARG A 6 -8.05 -1.45 0.52
C ARG A 6 -8.88 -2.69 0.83
N ASP A 7 -10.00 -2.86 0.13
CA ASP A 7 -10.87 -4.01 0.35
C ASP A 7 -10.17 -5.31 -0.03
N TYR A 8 -9.36 -5.29 -1.09
CA TYR A 8 -8.55 -6.44 -1.43
C TYR A 8 -7.55 -6.78 -0.32
N LEU A 9 -6.88 -5.77 0.24
CA LEU A 9 -5.92 -6.02 1.33
C LEU A 9 -6.60 -6.63 2.54
N LYS A 10 -7.85 -6.28 2.81
CA LYS A 10 -8.60 -6.89 3.90
C LYS A 10 -8.79 -8.40 3.69
N THR A 11 -8.90 -8.84 2.45
CA THR A 11 -9.05 -10.27 2.17
C THR A 11 -7.78 -11.06 2.49
N LEU A 12 -6.63 -10.39 2.55
CA LEU A 12 -5.36 -11.03 2.86
C LEU A 12 -5.16 -11.23 4.36
N ASN A 13 -6.01 -10.63 5.18
CA ASN A 13 -5.98 -10.76 6.64
C ASN A 13 -4.61 -10.39 7.22
N ILE A 14 -4.06 -9.26 6.78
CA ILE A 14 -2.71 -8.85 7.17
C ILE A 14 -2.68 -7.82 8.30
N ALA A 15 -3.84 -7.32 8.71
CA ALA A 15 -3.94 -6.36 9.80
C ALA A 15 -5.32 -6.47 10.44
N THR A 16 -5.51 -5.77 11.56
CA THR A 16 -6.79 -5.73 12.24
C THR A 16 -7.67 -4.61 11.70
N ASN A 17 -7.06 -3.45 11.44
CA ASN A 17 -7.78 -2.26 11.00
C ASN A 17 -7.24 -1.77 9.65
N TYR A 18 -8.15 -1.33 8.78
CA TYR A 18 -7.79 -0.86 7.43
C TYR A 18 -8.47 0.47 7.17
N TYR A 19 -7.70 1.51 6.85
CA TYR A 19 -8.21 2.86 6.63
C TYR A 19 -7.76 3.40 5.27
N ILE A 20 -8.52 4.36 4.76
CA ILE A 20 -8.18 5.08 3.54
C ILE A 20 -7.83 6.51 3.90
N GLY A 21 -6.61 6.93 3.52
CA GLY A 21 -6.15 8.32 3.62
C GLY A 21 -6.00 8.87 5.03
N LYS A 22 -6.33 8.09 6.05
CA LYS A 22 -6.29 8.54 7.44
C LYS A 22 -6.36 7.33 8.35
N ILE A 23 -5.59 7.33 9.42
CA ILE A 23 -5.68 6.27 10.43
C ILE A 23 -6.11 6.88 11.77
N GLU A 24 -6.68 6.04 12.64
CA GLU A 24 -6.90 6.41 14.02
C GLU A 24 -5.65 6.05 14.80
N ASN A 25 -4.95 7.06 15.33
CA ASN A 25 -3.69 6.84 16.03
C ASN A 25 -3.84 6.01 17.29
N SER A 26 -5.05 5.92 17.85
CA SER A 26 -5.28 5.13 19.05
C SER A 26 -5.38 3.63 18.76
N LYS A 27 -5.46 3.22 17.50
CA LYS A 27 -5.62 1.81 17.14
C LYS A 27 -4.33 1.25 16.60
N GLU A 28 -3.85 0.19 17.24
CA GLU A 28 -2.68 -0.57 16.79
C GLU A 28 -3.09 -1.58 15.72
N GLU A 29 -2.10 -2.22 15.10
CA GLU A 29 -2.30 -3.23 14.07
C GLU A 29 -3.14 -2.70 12.91
N THR A 30 -2.77 -1.49 12.45
CA THR A 30 -3.51 -0.75 11.45
C THR A 30 -2.70 -0.60 10.17
N VAL A 31 -3.39 -0.72 9.04
CA VAL A 31 -2.82 -0.43 7.73
C VAL A 31 -3.65 0.71 7.13
N GLY A 32 -2.99 1.79 6.74
CA GLY A 32 -3.63 2.91 6.06
C GLY A 32 -3.16 2.98 4.62
N ILE A 33 -4.09 3.16 3.69
CA ILE A 33 -3.79 3.25 2.27
C ILE A 33 -4.02 4.67 1.80
N TYR A 34 -3.00 5.26 1.16
CA TYR A 34 -3.02 6.65 0.72
C TYR A 34 -2.74 6.74 -0.76
N ALA A 35 -3.40 7.69 -1.42
CA ALA A 35 -2.97 8.08 -2.75
C ALA A 35 -1.69 8.89 -2.63
N ASP A 36 -0.70 8.59 -3.45
CA ASP A 36 0.58 9.29 -3.41
C ASP A 36 0.76 10.06 -4.72
N ALA A 37 0.46 11.35 -4.67
CA ALA A 37 0.52 12.20 -5.86
C ALA A 37 1.95 12.52 -6.29
N SER A 38 2.93 12.23 -5.45
CA SER A 38 4.33 12.53 -5.75
C SER A 38 5.02 11.43 -6.54
N THR A 39 4.32 10.33 -6.82
CA THR A 39 4.93 9.22 -7.54
C THR A 39 5.25 9.63 -8.97
N ARG A 40 6.22 8.90 -9.54
CA ARG A 40 6.65 9.18 -10.89
C ARG A 40 5.48 9.02 -11.86
N ARG A 41 5.54 9.86 -12.87
CA ARG A 41 4.60 9.76 -13.96
C ARG A 41 5.24 8.93 -15.07
N VAL A 42 4.51 7.94 -15.54
CA VAL A 42 4.92 7.20 -16.73
C VAL A 42 4.06 7.69 -17.88
N GLU A 43 4.70 8.25 -18.89
CA GLU A 43 3.99 8.68 -20.08
C GLU A 43 4.00 7.54 -21.07
N ALA A 44 2.83 7.04 -21.36
CA ALA A 44 2.69 6.07 -22.44
C ALA A 44 2.82 6.79 -23.76
N VAL A 45 3.44 6.13 -24.70
CA VAL A 45 3.65 6.71 -26.04
C VAL A 45 2.30 6.75 -26.77
N GLY A 46 1.87 7.97 -27.09
CA GLY A 46 0.67 8.19 -27.90
C GLY A 46 -0.62 8.11 -27.11
N LYS A 47 -1.72 8.35 -27.83
CA LYS A 47 -3.06 8.41 -27.25
C LYS A 47 -3.67 7.04 -27.02
N GLU A 48 -3.00 6.03 -27.49
CA GLU A 48 -3.51 4.65 -27.48
C GLU A 48 -3.09 3.88 -26.24
N SER A 49 -2.62 4.60 -25.22
CA SER A 49 -2.18 3.95 -23.99
C SER A 49 -3.32 3.14 -23.38
N SER A 50 -3.08 1.86 -23.15
CA SER A 50 -4.07 0.95 -22.57
C SER A 50 -3.99 0.86 -21.07
N TYR A 51 -3.06 1.59 -20.43
CA TYR A 51 -2.91 1.53 -18.99
C TYR A 51 -2.81 2.94 -18.38
N GLY A 52 -3.17 3.00 -17.12
CA GLY A 52 -2.97 4.19 -16.31
C GLY A 52 -2.06 3.87 -15.13
N THR A 53 -1.67 4.89 -14.40
CA THR A 53 -0.84 4.72 -13.21
C THR A 53 -1.50 5.38 -12.01
N PHE A 54 -1.27 4.78 -10.83
CA PHE A 54 -1.80 5.30 -9.58
C PHE A 54 -0.75 5.13 -8.50
N GLY A 55 -0.29 6.24 -7.92
CA GLY A 55 0.67 6.19 -6.83
C GLY A 55 -0.02 5.77 -5.53
N VAL A 56 0.58 4.82 -4.83
CA VAL A 56 0.02 4.31 -3.58
C VAL A 56 1.08 4.33 -2.49
N ARG A 57 0.65 4.67 -1.28
CA ARG A 57 1.48 4.58 -0.09
C ARG A 57 0.71 3.82 0.96
N ILE A 58 1.35 2.82 1.54
CA ILE A 58 0.76 2.00 2.59
C ILE A 58 1.50 2.29 3.88
N LEU A 59 0.78 2.80 4.87
CA LEU A 59 1.34 3.06 6.19
C LEU A 59 1.00 1.89 7.10
N ILE A 60 2.03 1.32 7.71
CA ILE A 60 1.87 0.25 8.69
C ILE A 60 2.09 0.88 10.06
N HIS A 61 1.03 0.99 10.82
CA HIS A 61 1.01 1.55 12.18
C HIS A 61 0.72 0.39 13.11
N TRP A 62 1.77 -0.17 13.72
CA TRP A 62 1.62 -1.51 14.28
C TRP A 62 1.46 -1.52 15.80
N ASN A 63 2.57 -1.58 16.55
CA ASN A 63 2.48 -1.58 18.01
C ASN A 63 3.75 -0.98 18.60
N LYS A 64 3.90 -1.09 19.91
CA LYS A 64 5.03 -0.48 20.62
C LYS A 64 6.24 -1.40 20.72
N ASN A 65 6.25 -2.51 19.99
CA ASN A 65 7.34 -3.46 19.98
C ASN A 65 8.08 -3.35 18.64
N ALA A 66 9.33 -2.90 18.68
CA ALA A 66 10.10 -2.65 17.47
C ALA A 66 10.31 -3.91 16.64
N LYS A 67 10.65 -5.01 17.28
CA LYS A 67 10.94 -6.26 16.56
C LYS A 67 9.69 -6.84 15.93
N GLU A 68 8.57 -6.87 16.66
CA GLU A 68 7.32 -7.38 16.13
C GLU A 68 6.85 -6.55 14.94
N THR A 69 7.02 -5.22 15.03
CA THR A 69 6.63 -4.33 13.94
C THR A 69 7.48 -4.58 12.70
N GLU A 70 8.78 -4.75 12.87
CA GLU A 70 9.66 -5.02 11.74
C GLU A 70 9.28 -6.33 11.04
N VAL A 71 9.08 -7.39 11.82
CA VAL A 71 8.71 -8.70 11.27
C VAL A 71 7.36 -8.61 10.56
N LYS A 72 6.41 -7.92 11.17
CA LYS A 72 5.08 -7.81 10.58
C LYS A 72 5.08 -6.96 9.31
N ALA A 73 5.83 -5.87 9.30
CA ALA A 73 5.94 -5.05 8.10
C ALA A 73 6.49 -5.86 6.93
N ARG A 74 7.52 -6.66 7.19
CA ARG A 74 8.10 -7.53 6.17
C ARG A 74 7.10 -8.58 5.70
N THR A 75 6.35 -9.18 6.62
CA THR A 75 5.33 -10.16 6.28
C THR A 75 4.24 -9.53 5.41
N ILE A 76 3.80 -8.32 5.76
CA ILE A 76 2.80 -7.61 4.96
C ILE A 76 3.34 -7.37 3.54
N PHE A 77 4.56 -6.90 3.44
CA PHE A 77 5.16 -6.65 2.12
C PHE A 77 5.27 -7.93 1.31
N ASP A 78 5.66 -9.03 1.94
CA ASP A 78 5.77 -10.31 1.24
C ASP A 78 4.43 -10.80 0.69
N ASN A 79 3.33 -10.41 1.32
CA ASN A 79 1.99 -10.79 0.85
C ASN A 79 1.53 -9.95 -0.34
N ILE A 80 2.14 -8.79 -0.59
CA ILE A 80 1.67 -7.88 -1.63
C ILE A 80 2.69 -7.61 -2.73
N ARG A 81 3.96 -7.97 -2.51
CA ARG A 81 5.04 -7.57 -3.42
C ARG A 81 4.92 -8.17 -4.82
N TYR A 82 4.23 -9.28 -4.96
CA TYR A 82 4.10 -9.96 -6.25
C TYR A 82 2.70 -9.86 -6.84
N ILE A 83 1.91 -8.87 -6.40
CA ILE A 83 0.58 -8.66 -6.97
C ILE A 83 0.73 -8.38 -8.47
N LYS A 84 0.02 -9.15 -9.27
CA LYS A 84 -0.09 -8.93 -10.70
C LYS A 84 -1.39 -9.55 -11.21
N ASP A 85 -1.88 -9.01 -12.32
CA ASP A 85 -3.10 -9.51 -12.96
C ASP A 85 -4.24 -9.67 -11.96
N LEU A 86 -4.44 -8.61 -11.15
CA LEU A 86 -5.44 -8.60 -10.11
C LEU A 86 -6.71 -7.95 -10.60
N ASP A 87 -7.79 -8.73 -10.66
CA ASP A 87 -9.10 -8.26 -11.09
C ASP A 87 -9.91 -7.79 -9.89
N LEU A 88 -10.08 -6.49 -9.78
CA LEU A 88 -10.96 -5.89 -8.78
C LEU A 88 -12.33 -5.63 -9.41
N THR A 89 -13.30 -5.19 -8.62
CA THR A 89 -14.67 -5.04 -9.12
C THR A 89 -14.76 -4.10 -10.33
N THR A 90 -14.14 -2.91 -10.23
CA THR A 90 -14.16 -1.94 -11.32
C THR A 90 -12.77 -1.62 -11.87
N GLU A 91 -11.74 -2.24 -11.33
CA GLU A 91 -10.37 -1.95 -11.69
C GLU A 91 -9.64 -3.26 -11.99
N TYR A 92 -8.65 -3.18 -12.87
CA TYR A 92 -7.77 -4.32 -13.15
C TYR A 92 -6.34 -3.86 -12.98
N ILE A 93 -5.61 -4.47 -12.07
CA ILE A 93 -4.22 -4.13 -11.80
C ILE A 93 -3.32 -5.08 -12.56
N TYR A 94 -2.48 -4.52 -13.46
CA TYR A 94 -1.50 -5.34 -14.18
C TYR A 94 -0.38 -5.76 -13.24
N TYR A 95 0.21 -4.80 -12.52
CA TYR A 95 1.25 -5.06 -11.53
C TYR A 95 1.50 -3.78 -10.74
N ILE A 96 2.29 -3.92 -9.69
CA ILE A 96 2.69 -2.78 -8.86
C ILE A 96 4.21 -2.70 -8.88
N ASP A 97 4.73 -1.53 -9.21
CA ASP A 97 6.15 -1.27 -9.19
C ASP A 97 6.49 -0.62 -7.86
N TRP A 98 7.03 -1.40 -6.94
CA TRP A 98 7.38 -0.91 -5.61
C TRP A 98 8.69 -0.14 -5.68
N ASP A 99 8.75 0.97 -4.96
CA ASP A 99 9.91 1.86 -4.99
C ASP A 99 11.14 1.24 -4.30
N TYR A 100 10.90 0.35 -3.33
CA TYR A 100 11.97 -0.29 -2.56
C TYR A 100 11.67 -1.77 -2.41
N ASP A 101 12.72 -2.53 -2.12
CA ASP A 101 12.61 -3.98 -1.96
C ASP A 101 12.12 -4.40 -0.59
N GLU A 102 11.89 -3.45 0.30
CA GLU A 102 11.42 -3.73 1.65
C GLU A 102 10.70 -2.51 2.21
N PRO A 103 9.89 -2.71 3.27
CA PRO A 103 9.26 -1.57 3.95
C PRO A 103 10.29 -0.63 4.54
N ILE A 104 9.99 0.66 4.55
CA ILE A 104 10.89 1.69 5.05
C ILE A 104 10.44 2.09 6.45
N PHE A 105 11.35 2.01 7.42
CA PHE A 105 11.08 2.46 8.78
C PHE A 105 11.00 3.98 8.82
N ILE A 106 9.93 4.51 9.39
CA ILE A 106 9.74 5.97 9.48
C ILE A 106 9.69 6.48 10.91
N GLY A 107 9.87 5.61 11.90
CA GLY A 107 9.95 6.03 13.29
C GLY A 107 8.75 5.58 14.11
N THR A 108 8.44 6.35 15.14
CA THR A 108 7.29 6.09 16.00
C THR A 108 6.41 7.33 16.00
N ASP A 109 5.11 7.12 16.27
CA ASP A 109 4.21 8.24 16.48
C ASP A 109 4.38 8.79 17.91
N THR A 110 3.55 9.78 18.27
CA THR A 110 3.65 10.43 19.59
C THR A 110 3.32 9.48 20.73
N ASN A 111 2.68 8.36 20.45
CA ASN A 111 2.32 7.36 21.46
C ASN A 111 3.34 6.21 21.53
N GLY A 112 4.41 6.28 20.75
CA GLY A 112 5.44 5.24 20.75
C GLY A 112 5.13 4.04 19.87
N VAL A 113 4.14 4.14 19.00
CA VAL A 113 3.80 3.06 18.07
C VAL A 113 4.72 3.11 16.86
N TYR A 114 5.36 1.99 16.55
CA TYR A 114 6.32 1.91 15.44
C TYR A 114 5.59 1.89 14.10
N GLU A 115 6.18 2.59 13.12
CA GLU A 115 5.57 2.74 11.81
C GLU A 115 6.55 2.45 10.69
N TYR A 116 6.04 1.81 9.64
CA TYR A 116 6.75 1.57 8.38
C TYR A 116 5.88 2.05 7.23
N VAL A 117 6.51 2.31 6.09
CA VAL A 117 5.78 2.72 4.90
C VAL A 117 6.25 1.90 3.70
N ILE A 118 5.30 1.61 2.81
CA ILE A 118 5.57 0.94 1.55
C ILE A 118 5.00 1.84 0.46
N THR A 119 5.80 2.21 -0.53
CA THR A 119 5.34 3.07 -1.61
C THR A 119 5.57 2.42 -2.96
N GLY A 120 4.71 2.72 -3.91
CA GLY A 120 4.84 2.19 -5.25
C GLY A 120 3.86 2.81 -6.22
N THR A 121 3.91 2.32 -7.45
CA THR A 121 3.03 2.76 -8.52
C THR A 121 2.24 1.58 -9.03
N ILE A 122 0.92 1.71 -9.00
CA ILE A 122 0.01 0.69 -9.53
C ILE A 122 -0.19 0.97 -11.01
N TYR A 123 0.07 -0.04 -11.83
CA TYR A 123 -0.21 0.01 -13.26
C TYR A 123 -1.52 -0.72 -13.50
N HIS A 124 -2.53 -0.01 -13.99
CA HIS A 124 -3.86 -0.56 -14.09
C HIS A 124 -4.46 -0.35 -15.47
N LYS A 125 -5.48 -1.13 -15.78
CA LYS A 125 -6.17 -1.01 -17.05
C LYS A 125 -6.95 0.29 -17.09
N LYS A 126 -6.77 0.99 -18.19
CA LYS A 126 -7.46 2.24 -18.44
C LYS A 126 -8.82 1.93 -19.07
N GLY A 127 -9.84 2.47 -18.50
CA GLY A 127 -11.11 2.12 -19.08
C GLY A 127 -12.26 2.91 -18.73
#